data_91db1b9a3801385d8293e0fc7b51f8c5
#
_entry.id   91db1b9a3801385d8293e0fc7b51f8c5
#
_cell.length_a   1.000
_cell.length_b   1.000
_cell.length_c   1.000
_cell.angle_alpha   90.00
_cell.angle_beta   90.00
_cell.angle_gamma   90.00
#
_symmetry.space_group_name_H-M   'P 1'
#
loop_
_entity.id
_entity.type
_entity.pdbx_description
1 polymer ?
#
loop_
_entity_poly.entity_id
_entity_poly.type
_entity_poly.pdbx_seq_one_letter_code
_entity_poly.pdbx_strand_id
1 'polypeptide(L)'
;FYFEIDAKNIVPYNFCMTQNKIEFDISLTEGFYGVVDYSYEIKNDRLYISFYGSYFMRKSPNTYVNHVSIFSNRRIKMIVFKSNHNEITEWQE
;
A
#
# COMPACT_ATOMS: atom_id res chain seq x y z
N PHE A 1 12.06 -12.12 7.47
CA PHE A 1 10.86 -12.55 8.18
C PHE A 1 9.85 -11.41 8.21
N TYR A 2 8.83 -11.52 7.36
CA TYR A 2 7.86 -10.43 7.19
C TYR A 2 6.49 -10.87 7.68
N PHE A 3 5.71 -9.90 8.14
CA PHE A 3 4.32 -10.11 8.52
C PHE A 3 3.44 -9.16 7.72
N GLU A 4 2.17 -9.55 7.52
CA GLU A 4 1.20 -8.69 6.87
C GLU A 4 0.73 -7.60 7.83
N ILE A 5 0.74 -6.35 7.37
CA ILE A 5 0.27 -5.22 8.15
C ILE A 5 -1.24 -5.10 7.99
N ASP A 6 -1.95 -4.91 9.09
CA ASP A 6 -3.38 -4.67 9.07
C ASP A 6 -3.69 -3.42 8.24
N ALA A 7 -4.63 -3.54 7.30
CA ALA A 7 -4.98 -2.48 6.38
C ALA A 7 -5.36 -1.17 7.08
N LYS A 8 -5.96 -1.25 8.27
CA LYS A 8 -6.36 -0.06 9.05
C LYS A 8 -5.17 0.76 9.55
N ASN A 9 -3.98 0.18 9.58
CA ASN A 9 -2.78 0.83 10.09
C ASN A 9 -1.97 1.55 9.01
N ILE A 10 -2.39 1.47 7.76
CA ILE A 10 -1.75 2.16 6.63
C ILE A 10 -2.60 3.38 6.26
N VAL A 11 -1.98 4.54 6.24
CA VAL A 11 -2.63 5.79 5.85
C VAL A 11 -2.05 6.27 4.53
N PRO A 12 -2.83 6.25 3.44
CA PRO A 12 -2.39 6.79 2.16
C PRO A 12 -2.64 8.29 2.07
N TYR A 13 -1.78 8.99 1.35
CA TYR A 13 -1.94 10.41 1.10
C TYR A 13 -1.17 10.80 -0.18
N ASN A 14 -1.41 12.02 -0.67
CA ASN A 14 -0.76 12.54 -1.88
C ASN A 14 -1.00 11.65 -3.11
N PHE A 15 -2.25 11.29 -3.36
CA PHE A 15 -2.60 10.50 -4.53
C PHE A 15 -2.33 11.26 -5.82
N CYS A 16 -1.69 10.58 -6.75
CA CYS A 16 -1.46 11.06 -8.11
C CYS A 16 -1.87 9.95 -9.08
N MET A 17 -2.99 10.15 -9.77
CA MET A 17 -3.55 9.18 -10.70
C MET A 17 -3.39 9.72 -12.11
N THR A 18 -2.61 9.03 -12.91
CA THR A 18 -2.51 9.30 -14.34
C THR A 18 -3.18 8.17 -15.13
N GLN A 19 -3.13 8.27 -16.46
CA GLN A 19 -3.81 7.33 -17.35
C GLN A 19 -3.35 5.88 -17.14
N ASN A 20 -2.09 5.67 -16.78
CA ASN A 20 -1.50 4.34 -16.67
C ASN A 20 -0.66 4.13 -15.41
N LYS A 21 -0.73 5.08 -14.46
CA LYS A 21 0.11 5.02 -13.27
C LYS A 21 -0.64 5.52 -12.05
N ILE A 22 -0.50 4.80 -10.96
CA ILE A 22 -1.09 5.13 -9.66
C ILE A 22 0.05 5.31 -8.68
N GLU A 23 0.13 6.48 -8.06
CA GLU A 23 1.13 6.79 -7.05
C GLU A 23 0.49 7.40 -5.82
N PHE A 24 1.01 7.08 -4.68
CA PHE A 24 0.67 7.73 -3.42
C PHE A 24 1.73 7.46 -2.38
N ASP A 25 1.75 8.29 -1.36
CA ASP A 25 2.59 8.10 -0.19
C ASP A 25 1.82 7.33 0.88
N ILE A 26 2.55 6.66 1.75
CA ILE A 26 1.96 5.94 2.89
C ILE A 26 2.68 6.29 4.18
N SER A 27 1.93 6.25 5.26
CA SER A 27 2.47 6.28 6.62
C SER A 27 1.76 5.23 7.48
N LEU A 28 2.38 4.89 8.60
CA LEU A 28 1.83 3.95 9.56
C LEU A 28 1.23 4.70 10.74
N THR A 29 0.13 4.16 11.29
CA THR A 29 -0.45 4.67 12.53
C THR A 29 0.30 4.20 13.76
N GLU A 30 1.15 3.18 13.62
CA GLU A 30 1.96 2.61 14.70
C GLU A 30 3.44 2.73 14.37
N GLY A 31 4.28 2.94 15.39
CA GLY A 31 5.70 3.26 15.23
C GLY A 31 6.70 2.15 15.52
N PHE A 32 6.26 0.91 15.73
CA PHE A 32 7.16 -0.17 16.11
C PHE A 32 7.88 -0.84 14.97
N TYR A 33 7.42 -0.62 13.74
CA TYR A 33 7.93 -1.28 12.54
C TYR A 33 7.75 -0.35 11.34
N GLY A 34 8.37 -0.72 10.25
CA GLY A 34 8.20 0.00 9.00
C GLY A 34 7.65 -0.92 7.92
N VAL A 35 7.10 -0.34 6.88
CA VAL A 35 6.72 -1.10 5.69
C VAL A 35 7.98 -1.45 4.92
N VAL A 36 8.17 -2.73 4.62
CA VAL A 36 9.35 -3.21 3.89
C VAL A 36 9.02 -3.67 2.49
N ASP A 37 7.76 -3.97 2.22
CA ASP A 37 7.32 -4.44 0.90
C ASP A 37 5.82 -4.28 0.76
N TYR A 38 5.34 -4.36 -0.46
CA TYR A 38 3.91 -4.48 -0.76
C TYR A 38 3.72 -5.38 -1.97
N SER A 39 2.53 -5.98 -2.05
CA SER A 39 2.09 -6.74 -3.21
C SER A 39 0.76 -6.20 -3.68
N TYR A 40 0.43 -6.40 -4.94
CA TYR A 40 -0.85 -5.95 -5.45
C TYR A 40 -1.42 -6.90 -6.50
N GLU A 41 -2.72 -6.76 -6.69
CA GLU A 41 -3.47 -7.52 -7.67
C GLU A 41 -4.54 -6.61 -8.26
N ILE A 42 -4.73 -6.68 -9.56
CA ILE A 42 -5.77 -5.92 -10.25
C ILE A 42 -6.82 -6.91 -10.72
N LYS A 43 -8.05 -6.71 -10.23
CA LYS A 43 -9.23 -7.48 -10.64
C LYS A 43 -10.26 -6.52 -11.20
N ASN A 44 -10.57 -6.65 -12.50
CA ASN A 44 -11.46 -5.73 -13.21
C ASN A 44 -10.92 -4.30 -13.11
N ASP A 45 -11.66 -3.39 -12.50
CA ASP A 45 -11.27 -2.00 -12.31
C ASP A 45 -10.83 -1.69 -10.88
N ARG A 46 -10.50 -2.73 -10.09
CA ARG A 46 -10.11 -2.59 -8.68
C ARG A 46 -8.66 -3.00 -8.48
N LEU A 47 -7.96 -2.19 -7.71
CA LEU A 47 -6.60 -2.46 -7.30
C LEU A 47 -6.60 -2.85 -5.82
N TYR A 48 -6.12 -4.06 -5.53
CA TYR A 48 -5.98 -4.57 -4.17
C TYR A 48 -4.50 -4.55 -3.79
N ILE A 49 -4.17 -3.95 -2.68
CA ILE A 49 -2.78 -3.82 -2.21
C ILE A 49 -2.67 -4.36 -0.79
N SER A 50 -1.64 -5.19 -0.56
CA SER A 50 -1.27 -5.69 0.76
C SER A 50 0.12 -5.18 1.11
N PHE A 51 0.34 -4.84 2.38
CA PHE A 51 1.60 -4.30 2.86
C PHE A 51 2.22 -5.24 3.88
N TYR A 52 3.55 -5.26 3.91
CA TYR A 52 4.32 -6.16 4.77
C TYR A 52 5.33 -5.36 5.58
N GLY A 53 5.48 -5.76 6.83
CA GLY A 53 6.42 -5.16 7.75
C GLY A 53 7.42 -6.16 8.28
N SER A 54 8.40 -5.67 9.01
CA SER A 54 9.39 -6.49 9.69
C SER A 54 9.63 -5.92 11.08
N TYR A 55 9.75 -6.81 12.07
CA TYR A 55 10.13 -6.41 13.43
C TYR A 55 11.61 -6.07 13.55
N PHE A 56 12.41 -6.47 12.57
CA PHE A 56 13.82 -6.14 12.57
C PHE A 56 14.02 -4.73 12.05
N MET A 57 14.65 -3.88 12.87
CA MET A 57 14.96 -2.53 12.47
C MET A 57 15.99 -2.54 11.34
N ARG A 58 15.72 -1.75 10.31
CA ARG A 58 16.66 -1.56 9.21
C ARG A 58 17.67 -0.47 9.58
N LYS A 59 18.92 -0.67 9.17
CA LYS A 59 20.01 0.27 9.47
C LYS A 59 19.83 1.60 8.74
N SER A 60 19.15 1.61 7.60
CA SER A 60 18.92 2.81 6.82
C SER A 60 17.43 3.09 6.69
N PRO A 61 16.96 4.29 7.05
CA PRO A 61 15.55 4.64 6.89
C PRO A 61 15.08 4.63 5.42
N ASN A 62 16.00 4.77 4.47
CA ASN A 62 15.69 4.73 3.04
C ASN A 62 15.30 3.32 2.54
N THR A 63 15.43 2.29 3.37
CA THR A 63 15.03 0.93 3.02
C THR A 63 13.56 0.65 3.34
N TYR A 64 12.87 1.56 4.00
CA TYR A 64 11.43 1.43 4.23
C TYR A 64 10.66 1.97 3.03
N VAL A 65 9.53 1.32 2.76
CA VAL A 65 8.59 1.77 1.73
C VAL A 65 7.75 2.89 2.31
N ASN A 66 7.79 4.06 1.70
CA ASN A 66 6.95 5.21 2.04
C ASN A 66 6.20 5.76 0.83
N HIS A 67 6.38 5.14 -0.33
CA HIS A 67 5.77 5.55 -1.59
C HIS A 67 5.41 4.30 -2.39
N VAL A 68 4.21 4.31 -2.98
CA VAL A 68 3.71 3.24 -3.83
C VAL A 68 3.57 3.76 -5.25
N SER A 69 4.06 2.99 -6.21
CA SER A 69 3.97 3.33 -7.64
C SER A 69 3.58 2.06 -8.41
N ILE A 70 2.42 2.08 -9.04
CA ILE A 70 1.87 0.91 -9.73
C ILE A 70 1.46 1.33 -11.14
N PHE A 71 1.90 0.57 -12.13
CA PHE A 71 1.46 0.73 -13.51
C PHE A 71 0.25 -0.16 -13.79
N SER A 72 -0.72 0.38 -14.51
CA SER A 72 -1.88 -0.36 -14.95
C SER A 72 -2.26 0.06 -16.36
N ASN A 73 -2.52 -0.94 -17.23
CA ASN A 73 -3.07 -0.71 -18.55
C ASN A 73 -4.59 -0.48 -18.51
N ARG A 74 -5.20 -0.72 -17.37
CA ARG A 74 -6.63 -0.57 -17.15
C ARG A 74 -6.90 0.66 -16.31
N ARG A 75 -8.05 1.29 -16.55
CA ARG A 75 -8.54 2.34 -15.69
C ARG A 75 -8.93 1.74 -14.35
N ILE A 76 -8.35 2.24 -13.29
CA ILE A 76 -8.65 1.82 -11.93
C ILE A 76 -9.68 2.77 -11.35
N LYS A 77 -10.78 2.21 -10.83
CA LYS A 77 -11.89 2.95 -10.23
C LYS A 77 -11.96 2.83 -8.72
N MET A 78 -11.20 1.91 -8.16
CA MET A 78 -11.20 1.68 -6.72
C MET A 78 -9.84 1.17 -6.28
N ILE A 79 -9.34 1.67 -5.16
CA ILE A 79 -8.13 1.18 -4.50
C ILE A 79 -8.53 0.65 -3.14
N VAL A 80 -8.21 -0.62 -2.88
CA VAL A 80 -8.54 -1.32 -1.66
C VAL A 80 -7.26 -1.81 -0.99
N PHE A 81 -7.09 -1.48 0.27
CA PHE A 81 -6.02 -2.07 1.08
C PHE A 81 -6.57 -3.33 1.73
N LYS A 82 -5.89 -4.43 1.51
CA LYS A 82 -6.33 -5.76 1.92
C LYS A 82 -5.36 -6.38 2.90
N SER A 83 -5.91 -6.95 3.97
CA SER A 83 -5.18 -7.76 4.94
C SER A 83 -6.06 -8.92 5.39
N ASN A 84 -5.51 -9.84 6.18
CA ASN A 84 -6.25 -11.02 6.65
C ASN A 84 -7.51 -10.66 7.43
N HIS A 85 -7.53 -9.50 8.06
CA HIS A 85 -8.63 -9.07 8.92
C HIS A 85 -9.54 -8.04 8.28
N ASN A 86 -9.05 -7.29 7.30
CA ASN A 86 -9.75 -6.13 6.76
C ASN A 86 -9.57 -5.95 5.27
N GLU A 87 -10.61 -5.41 4.64
CA GLU A 87 -10.53 -4.78 3.33
C GLU A 87 -11.06 -3.37 3.48
N ILE A 88 -10.24 -2.38 3.17
CA ILE A 88 -10.60 -0.98 3.33
C ILE A 88 -10.46 -0.26 2.00
N THR A 89 -11.56 0.32 1.53
CA THR A 89 -11.55 1.15 0.32
C THR A 89 -10.92 2.49 0.66
N GLU A 90 -9.74 2.75 0.10
CA GLU A 90 -9.00 3.97 0.37
C GLU A 90 -9.24 5.05 -0.67
N TRP A 91 -9.64 4.68 -1.86
CA TRP A 91 -9.95 5.60 -2.93
C TRP A 91 -11.02 5.01 -3.83
N GLN A 92 -11.94 5.82 -4.27
CA GLN A 92 -12.99 5.42 -5.19
C GLN A 92 -13.34 6.59 -6.11
N GLU A 93 -13.41 6.27 -7.39
CA GLU A 93 -13.82 7.25 -8.41
C GLU A 93 -15.28 7.69 -8.24
#